data_e4c415c573f88ff650fd39181e5af6cf
#
_entry.id   e4c415c573f88ff650fd39181e5af6cf
#
_cell.length_a   1.000
_cell.length_b   1.000
_cell.length_c   1.000
_cell.angle_alpha   90.00
_cell.angle_beta   90.00
_cell.angle_gamma   90.00
#
_symmetry.space_group_name_H-M   'P 1'
#
loop_
_entity.id
_entity.type
_entity.pdbx_description
1 polymer ?
#
loop_
_entity_poly.entity_id
_entity_poly.type
_entity_poly.pdbx_seq_one_letter_code
_entity_poly.pdbx_strand_id
1 'polypeptide(L)' 'MDLSGGKKIQVNVMDSPNVECEKCQNIFFEKVTIIKKISKLLTGSPEDQLVPMETYVCAKCGHMNEEFDIVGDE' A
#
# COMPACT_ATOMS: atom_id res chain seq x y z
N MET A 1 -1.91 -24.24 -10.93
CA MET A 1 -1.15 -24.24 -10.83
C MET A 1 -0.64 -24.14 -10.69
N ASP A 2 -0.68 -24.06 -10.49
CA ASP A 2 0.10 -23.96 -10.29
C ASP A 2 0.41 -23.64 -10.35
N LEU A 3 0.17 -23.39 -10.33
CA LEU A 3 0.79 -23.23 -10.35
C LEU A 3 1.31 -23.42 -10.29
N SER A 4 1.16 -23.43 -10.27
CA SER A 4 1.91 -23.76 -10.04
C SER A 4 2.42 -24.21 -10.27
N GLY A 5 2.34 -24.22 -10.58
CA GLY A 5 3.03 -24.59 -10.43
C GLY A 5 3.59 -24.78 -10.49
N GLY A 6 3.42 -24.79 -10.63
CA GLY A 6 4.23 -25.11 -10.45
C GLY A 6 5.46 -24.83 -10.24
N LYS A 7 5.97 -24.27 -10.51
CA LYS A 7 7.14 -23.99 -10.26
C LYS A 7 7.14 -23.10 -9.23
N LYS A 8 7.73 -23.28 -8.27
CA LYS A 8 7.74 -22.56 -7.22
C LYS A 8 8.95 -21.80 -7.17
N ILE A 9 8.92 -20.54 -6.99
CA ILE A 9 10.09 -19.72 -6.83
C ILE A 9 10.46 -19.69 -5.37
N GLN A 10 11.67 -20.11 -5.11
CA GLN A 10 12.17 -20.15 -3.74
C GLN A 10 12.77 -18.81 -3.42
N VAL A 11 12.03 -17.94 -2.82
CA VAL A 11 12.55 -16.63 -2.42
C VAL A 11 12.78 -16.61 -0.94
N ASN A 12 13.97 -16.28 -0.52
CA ASN A 12 14.28 -16.16 0.89
C ASN A 12 14.07 -14.71 1.28
N VAL A 13 13.03 -14.46 2.05
CA VAL A 13 12.67 -13.10 2.42
C VAL A 13 13.80 -12.39 3.15
N MET A 14 14.55 -13.12 3.97
CA MET A 14 15.62 -12.50 4.73
C MET A 14 16.78 -12.04 3.85
N ASP A 15 16.87 -12.58 2.64
CA ASP A 15 17.92 -12.18 1.73
C ASP A 15 17.46 -11.09 0.77
N SER A 16 16.21 -10.70 0.87
CA SER A 16 15.67 -9.68 -0.01
C SER A 16 15.99 -8.31 0.56
N PRO A 17 16.13 -7.32 -0.29
CA PRO A 17 16.45 -5.98 0.20
C PRO A 17 15.28 -5.37 0.94
N ASN A 18 15.59 -4.52 1.92
CA ASN A 18 14.55 -3.80 2.63
C ASN A 18 14.13 -2.58 1.84
N VAL A 19 12.88 -2.22 1.98
CA VAL A 19 12.41 -0.97 1.40
C VAL A 19 12.84 0.13 2.36
N GLU A 20 13.40 1.20 1.83
CA GLU A 20 13.86 2.29 2.65
C GLU A 20 13.03 3.53 2.39
N CYS A 21 12.85 4.33 3.43
CA CYS A 21 12.14 5.59 3.28
C CYS A 21 12.89 6.48 2.30
N GLU A 22 12.17 7.07 1.38
CA GLU A 22 12.78 7.94 0.37
C GLU A 22 13.37 9.20 0.97
N LYS A 23 12.92 9.56 2.15
CA LYS A 23 13.41 10.76 2.79
C LYS A 23 14.51 10.55 3.81
N CYS A 24 14.33 9.60 4.70
CA CYS A 24 15.30 9.41 5.78
C CYS A 24 15.99 8.05 5.78
N GLN A 25 15.67 7.22 4.81
CA GLN A 25 16.27 5.90 4.66
C GLN A 25 15.97 4.95 5.82
N ASN A 26 14.97 5.25 6.62
CA ASN A 26 14.55 4.33 7.67
C ASN A 26 13.94 3.10 7.01
N ILE A 27 14.13 1.94 7.61
CA ILE A 27 13.60 0.71 7.04
C ILE A 27 12.35 0.21 7.77
N PHE A 28 11.92 0.92 8.81
CA PHE A 28 10.73 0.52 9.54
C PHE A 28 9.56 1.38 9.11
N PHE A 29 8.44 0.71 8.86
CA PHE A 29 7.24 1.38 8.40
C PHE A 29 6.07 0.96 9.27
N GLU A 30 5.05 1.80 9.35
CA GLU A 30 3.87 1.44 10.08
C GLU A 30 2.68 1.48 9.14
N LYS A 31 1.71 0.64 9.41
CA LYS A 31 0.54 0.52 8.56
C LYS A 31 -0.45 1.59 8.94
N VAL A 32 -1.00 2.25 7.95
CA VAL A 32 -2.02 3.27 8.17
C VAL A 32 -3.16 2.98 7.22
N THR A 33 -4.33 3.47 7.58
CA THR A 33 -5.51 3.27 6.76
C THR A 33 -6.02 4.63 6.29
N ILE A 34 -6.27 4.75 5.02
CA ILE A 34 -6.91 5.95 4.50
C ILE A 34 -8.30 5.56 4.05
N ILE A 35 -9.21 6.51 4.10
CA ILE A 35 -10.59 6.26 3.71
C ILE A 35 -10.87 7.06 2.45
N LYS A 36 -11.18 6.36 1.37
CA LYS A 36 -11.51 7.04 0.13
C LYS A 36 -13.02 7.21 0.09
N LYS A 37 -13.46 8.35 -0.40
CA LYS A 37 -14.89 8.62 -0.49
C LYS A 37 -15.27 8.61 -1.96
N ILE A 38 -16.20 7.74 -2.32
CA ILE A 38 -16.68 7.65 -3.68
C ILE A 38 -18.03 8.34 -3.75
N SER A 39 -18.11 9.34 -4.60
CA SER A 39 -19.31 10.15 -4.70
C SER A 39 -20.51 9.33 -5.16
N LYS A 40 -21.65 9.58 -4.56
CA LYS A 40 -22.87 8.91 -4.95
C LYS A 40 -23.24 9.25 -6.38
N LEU A 41 -22.75 10.37 -6.87
CA LEU A 41 -23.03 10.77 -8.24
C LEU A 41 -22.34 9.87 -9.24
N LEU A 42 -21.25 9.24 -8.83
CA LEU A 42 -20.51 8.35 -9.72
C LEU A 42 -21.04 6.93 -9.65
N THR A 43 -21.57 6.53 -8.51
CA THR A 43 -22.00 5.15 -8.34
C THR A 43 -23.50 4.97 -8.50
N GLY A 44 -24.26 6.06 -8.45
CA GLY A 44 -25.70 5.95 -8.51
C GLY A 44 -26.29 5.48 -7.21
N SER A 45 -25.50 5.47 -6.15
CA SER A 45 -25.98 5.04 -4.84
C SER A 45 -26.75 6.17 -4.15
N PRO A 46 -27.57 5.85 -3.14
CA PRO A 46 -28.26 6.89 -2.40
C PRO A 46 -27.36 7.75 -1.55
N GLU A 47 -26.16 7.27 -1.26
CA GLU A 47 -25.21 8.06 -0.49
C GLU A 47 -23.78 7.73 -0.88
N ASP A 48 -22.87 8.61 -0.48
CA ASP A 48 -21.47 8.40 -0.78
C ASP A 48 -20.98 7.13 -0.11
N GLN A 49 -19.99 6.49 -0.70
CA GLN A 49 -19.46 5.27 -0.16
C GLN A 49 -18.04 5.52 0.34
N LEU A 50 -17.71 4.89 1.45
CA LEU A 50 -16.40 5.01 2.03
C LEU A 50 -15.66 3.69 1.86
N VAL A 51 -14.45 3.76 1.33
CA VAL A 51 -13.67 2.56 1.08
C VAL A 51 -12.34 2.68 1.82
N PRO A 52 -12.08 1.81 2.79
CA PRO A 52 -10.81 1.85 3.52
C PRO A 52 -9.73 1.17 2.69
N MET A 53 -8.55 1.74 2.70
CA MET A 53 -7.41 1.18 2.00
C MET A 53 -6.19 1.31 2.89
N GLU A 54 -5.39 0.27 2.95
CA GLU A 54 -4.22 0.26 3.81
C GLU A 54 -2.96 0.51 3.03
N THR A 55 -2.04 1.21 3.64
CA THR A 55 -0.74 1.43 3.05
C THR A 55 0.26 1.62 4.19
N TYR A 56 1.45 2.05 3.86
CA TYR A 56 2.51 2.17 4.85
C TYR A 56 3.18 3.53 4.77
N VAL A 57 3.59 4.04 5.92
CA VAL A 57 4.36 5.27 5.97
C VAL A 57 5.56 5.01 6.86
N CYS A 58 6.59 5.80 6.68
CA CYS A 58 7.80 5.65 7.48
C CYS A 58 7.46 5.84 8.96
N ALA A 59 7.93 4.93 9.79
CA ALA A 59 7.65 5.00 11.22
C ALA A 59 8.42 6.12 11.89
N LYS A 60 9.42 6.67 11.21
CA LYS A 60 10.22 7.72 11.80
C LYS A 60 9.81 9.11 11.36
N CYS A 61 9.71 9.35 10.07
CA CYS A 61 9.39 10.68 9.59
C CYS A 61 7.98 10.81 9.02
N GLY A 62 7.28 9.71 8.87
CA GLY A 62 5.91 9.74 8.40
C GLY A 62 5.75 9.88 6.89
N HIS A 63 6.86 9.83 6.17
CA HIS A 63 6.80 9.97 4.72
C HIS A 63 6.23 8.70 4.09
N MET A 64 5.39 8.86 3.06
CA MET A 64 4.86 7.73 2.33
C MET A 64 5.65 7.61 1.04
N ASN A 65 6.34 6.50 0.86
CA ASN A 65 7.11 6.29 -0.35
C ASN A 65 6.20 6.24 -1.56
N GLU A 66 6.74 6.60 -2.69
CA GLU A 66 5.97 6.63 -3.91
C GLU A 66 5.36 5.27 -4.23
N GLU A 67 6.08 4.20 -3.92
CA GLU A 67 5.58 2.86 -4.22
C GLU A 67 4.41 2.46 -3.33
N PHE A 68 4.17 3.19 -2.23
CA PHE A 68 3.05 2.92 -1.36
C PHE A 68 1.93 3.94 -1.55
N ASP A 69 2.12 4.89 -2.43
CA ASP A 69 1.19 5.98 -2.59
C ASP A 69 -0.08 5.53 -3.30
N ILE A 70 -1.13 5.35 -2.54
CA ILE A 70 -2.40 4.97 -3.09
C ILE A 70 -3.38 6.12 -2.98
N VAL A 71 -2.94 7.23 -2.42
CA VAL A 71 -3.76 8.41 -2.32
C VAL A 71 -3.90 9.00 -3.70
N GLY A 72 -2.86 8.97 -4.44
CA GLY A 72 -2.91 9.24 -5.77
C GLY A 72 -3.33 10.46 -6.18
N ASP A 73 -3.52 10.52 -7.18
CA ASP A 73 -3.77 11.42 -7.69
C ASP A 73 -4.99 11.43 -8.16
N GLU A 74 -5.72 11.64 -8.08
CA GLU A 74 -6.85 11.60 -8.46
C GLU A 74 -7.15 12.52 -9.00
#